data_240cd49a3bf108217a6c4d15501a82ee
#
_entry.id   240cd49a3bf108217a6c4d15501a82ee
#
_cell.length_a   1.000
_cell.length_b   1.000
_cell.length_c   1.000
_cell.angle_alpha   90.00
_cell.angle_beta   90.00
_cell.angle_gamma   90.00
#
_symmetry.space_group_name_H-M   'P 1'
#
loop_
_entity.id
_entity.type
_entity.pdbx_description
1 polymer ?
#
loop_
_entity_poly.entity_id
_entity_poly.type
_entity_poly.pdbx_seq_one_letter_code
_entity_poly.pdbx_strand_id
1 'polypeptide(L)'
;NHAYAFGKEQFSINSVQNMLNVPIDYYVTVDMHGLMGLVDAVGGLEITPALTFTYEDESFTEGVTRHVDGEAALRYARMRYDDPEGDTGRQKRQQYVIQKLVEKLLTLGSVTKYEEILKTLENSVKTNFTVEKLFQIAQTQKEALQHFESDTINGDGAMINGIYYFVIPEAEKIR
;
A
#
# COMPACT_ATOMS: atom_id res chain seq x y z
N ASN A 1 11.46 -3.93 7.52
CA ASN A 1 12.25 -4.13 6.29
C ASN A 1 13.23 -5.30 6.39
N HIS A 2 14.01 -5.41 7.49
CA HIS A 2 14.96 -6.52 7.66
C HIS A 2 14.26 -7.88 7.72
N ALA A 3 13.09 -7.98 8.34
CA ALA A 3 12.34 -9.23 8.43
C ALA A 3 12.05 -9.83 7.05
N TYR A 4 11.63 -9.01 6.09
CA TYR A 4 11.40 -9.48 4.72
C TYR A 4 12.70 -9.95 4.03
N ALA A 5 13.81 -9.27 4.26
CA ALA A 5 15.10 -9.66 3.70
C ALA A 5 15.56 -11.05 4.19
N PHE A 6 15.27 -11.40 5.44
CA PHE A 6 15.70 -12.67 6.04
C PHE A 6 14.73 -13.83 5.84
N GLY A 7 13.44 -13.59 5.77
CA GLY A 7 12.45 -14.67 5.74
C GLY A 7 11.17 -14.34 4.98
N LYS A 8 11.25 -13.38 4.04
CA LYS A 8 10.16 -12.98 3.15
C LYS A 8 8.87 -12.66 3.93
N GLU A 9 7.73 -13.04 3.37
CA GLU A 9 6.40 -12.75 3.88
C GLU A 9 6.21 -13.26 5.31
N GLN A 10 6.63 -14.50 5.59
CA GLN A 10 6.41 -15.13 6.90
C GLN A 10 7.12 -14.38 8.04
N PHE A 11 8.37 -13.95 7.84
CA PHE A 11 9.07 -13.19 8.87
C PHE A 11 8.50 -11.79 9.06
N SER A 12 8.03 -11.16 7.99
CA SER A 12 7.34 -9.87 8.07
C SER A 12 6.04 -9.99 8.85
N ILE A 13 5.22 -11.00 8.57
CA ILE A 13 3.96 -11.29 9.27
C ILE A 13 4.24 -11.51 10.75
N ASN A 14 5.15 -12.42 11.09
CA ASN A 14 5.51 -12.72 12.47
C ASN A 14 6.01 -11.48 13.22
N SER A 15 6.81 -10.64 12.56
CA SER A 15 7.34 -9.42 13.17
C SER A 15 6.22 -8.43 13.51
N VAL A 16 5.26 -8.24 12.60
CA VAL A 16 4.12 -7.34 12.84
C VAL A 16 3.18 -7.91 13.89
N GLN A 17 2.85 -9.22 13.82
CA GLN A 17 2.02 -9.88 14.83
C GLN A 17 2.62 -9.76 16.23
N ASN A 18 3.94 -10.01 16.36
CA ASN A 18 4.62 -9.90 17.64
C ASN A 18 4.70 -8.45 18.14
N MET A 19 4.86 -7.49 17.24
CA MET A 19 4.96 -6.07 17.60
C MET A 19 3.63 -5.51 18.09
N LEU A 20 2.52 -5.85 17.40
CA LEU A 20 1.19 -5.29 17.66
C LEU A 20 0.30 -6.21 18.49
N ASN A 21 0.75 -7.44 18.76
CA ASN A 21 -0.04 -8.48 19.43
C ASN A 21 -1.41 -8.72 18.79
N VAL A 22 -1.46 -8.71 17.44
CA VAL A 22 -2.66 -8.98 16.64
C VAL A 22 -2.42 -10.10 15.65
N PRO A 23 -3.39 -10.98 15.40
CA PRO A 23 -3.27 -11.99 14.35
C PRO A 23 -3.36 -11.35 12.95
N ILE A 24 -2.62 -11.88 12.00
CA ILE A 24 -2.71 -11.53 10.58
C ILE A 24 -3.14 -12.77 9.81
N ASP A 25 -4.38 -12.78 9.34
CA ASP A 25 -4.96 -13.90 8.59
C ASP A 25 -4.62 -13.84 7.10
N TYR A 26 -4.52 -12.62 6.56
CA TYR A 26 -4.31 -12.39 5.14
C TYR A 26 -3.18 -11.41 4.89
N TYR A 27 -2.49 -11.62 3.78
CA TYR A 27 -1.44 -10.72 3.32
C TYR A 27 -1.48 -10.53 1.80
N VAL A 28 -0.92 -9.42 1.36
CA VAL A 28 -0.60 -9.16 -0.04
C VAL A 28 0.81 -8.60 -0.10
N THR A 29 1.67 -9.23 -0.91
CA THR A 29 2.99 -8.71 -1.24
C THR A 29 2.98 -8.25 -2.69
N VAL A 30 3.39 -7.02 -2.91
CA VAL A 30 3.41 -6.40 -4.24
C VAL A 30 4.77 -5.77 -4.47
N ASP A 31 5.42 -6.08 -5.57
CA ASP A 31 6.59 -5.33 -6.03
C ASP A 31 6.17 -4.12 -6.90
N MET A 32 7.15 -3.36 -7.38
CA MET A 32 6.87 -2.15 -8.16
C MET A 32 6.16 -2.46 -9.49
N HIS A 33 6.51 -3.58 -10.16
CA HIS A 33 5.84 -4.00 -11.38
C HIS A 33 4.40 -4.46 -11.11
N GLY A 34 4.20 -5.17 -10.00
CA GLY A 34 2.87 -5.57 -9.55
C GLY A 34 1.98 -4.38 -9.24
N LEU A 35 2.50 -3.34 -8.61
CA LEU A 35 1.72 -2.12 -8.35
C LEU A 35 1.29 -1.45 -9.65
N MET A 36 2.23 -1.24 -10.59
CA MET A 36 1.90 -0.67 -11.90
C MET A 36 0.85 -1.52 -12.62
N GLY A 37 1.10 -2.84 -12.71
CA GLY A 37 0.19 -3.76 -13.38
C GLY A 37 -1.20 -3.84 -12.73
N LEU A 38 -1.31 -3.77 -11.40
CA LEU A 38 -2.60 -3.69 -10.71
C LEU A 38 -3.36 -2.41 -11.07
N VAL A 39 -2.68 -1.27 -11.07
CA VAL A 39 -3.28 0.01 -11.45
C VAL A 39 -3.77 -0.02 -12.89
N ASP A 40 -2.96 -0.52 -13.82
CA ASP A 40 -3.33 -0.64 -15.23
C ASP A 40 -4.50 -1.62 -15.44
N ALA A 41 -4.47 -2.75 -14.75
CA ALA A 41 -5.51 -3.78 -14.84
C ALA A 41 -6.90 -3.31 -14.37
N VAL A 42 -6.95 -2.34 -13.43
CA VAL A 42 -8.21 -1.72 -13.00
C VAL A 42 -8.60 -0.50 -13.86
N GLY A 43 -7.81 -0.17 -14.87
CA GLY A 43 -8.05 0.95 -15.78
C GLY A 43 -7.58 2.29 -15.22
N GLY A 44 -6.53 2.31 -14.41
CA GLY A 44 -5.98 3.52 -13.80
C GLY A 44 -6.70 3.98 -12.54
N LEU A 45 -6.15 5.02 -11.90
CA LEU A 45 -6.68 5.61 -10.67
C LEU A 45 -6.94 7.10 -10.83
N GLU A 46 -7.91 7.61 -10.07
CA GLU A 46 -8.11 9.05 -9.89
C GLU A 46 -7.37 9.50 -8.63
N ILE A 47 -6.30 10.28 -8.82
CA ILE A 47 -5.45 10.78 -7.74
C ILE A 47 -5.66 12.28 -7.58
N THR A 48 -5.93 12.71 -6.34
CA THR A 48 -5.99 14.13 -5.95
C THR A 48 -4.79 14.39 -5.02
N PRO A 49 -3.71 15.00 -5.52
CA PRO A 49 -2.50 15.22 -4.71
C PRO A 49 -2.76 16.21 -3.57
N ALA A 50 -2.18 15.95 -2.41
CA ALA A 50 -2.16 16.86 -1.27
C ALA A 50 -0.96 17.84 -1.29
N LEU A 51 -0.11 17.75 -2.32
CA LEU A 51 1.07 18.58 -2.50
C LEU A 51 1.37 18.75 -3.99
N THR A 52 1.80 19.93 -4.39
CA THR A 52 2.31 20.17 -5.75
C THR A 52 3.77 19.79 -5.84
N PHE A 53 4.10 18.89 -6.78
CA PHE A 53 5.48 18.47 -7.04
C PHE A 53 5.64 17.91 -8.46
N THR A 54 6.89 17.82 -8.90
CA THR A 54 7.29 17.07 -10.10
C THR A 54 8.27 15.99 -9.70
N TYR A 55 8.04 14.77 -10.13
CA TYR A 55 8.95 13.64 -9.90
C TYR A 55 9.23 12.94 -11.22
N GLU A 56 10.50 12.88 -11.57
CA GLU A 56 10.94 12.49 -12.93
C GLU A 56 10.27 13.43 -13.97
N ASP A 57 9.46 12.92 -14.86
CA ASP A 57 8.74 13.66 -15.91
C ASP A 57 7.24 13.85 -15.63
N GLU A 58 6.78 13.45 -14.42
CA GLU A 58 5.38 13.56 -13.99
C GLU A 58 5.17 14.72 -13.01
N SER A 59 4.18 15.56 -13.32
CA SER A 59 3.78 16.70 -12.48
C SER A 59 2.43 16.45 -11.83
N PHE A 60 2.35 16.77 -10.54
CA PHE A 60 1.16 16.65 -9.72
C PHE A 60 0.86 18.00 -9.08
N THR A 61 -0.39 18.47 -9.20
CA THR A 61 -0.82 19.74 -8.66
C THR A 61 -1.77 19.51 -7.49
N GLU A 62 -1.49 20.13 -6.36
CA GLU A 62 -2.30 20.06 -5.15
C GLU A 62 -3.78 20.35 -5.45
N GLY A 63 -4.67 19.50 -4.94
CA GLY A 63 -6.12 19.62 -5.08
C GLY A 63 -6.67 19.35 -6.48
N VAL A 64 -5.82 19.11 -7.49
CA VAL A 64 -6.27 18.86 -8.87
C VAL A 64 -6.29 17.35 -9.12
N THR A 65 -7.49 16.78 -9.21
CA THR A 65 -7.66 15.36 -9.54
C THR A 65 -7.21 15.09 -10.97
N ARG A 66 -6.41 14.05 -11.15
CA ARG A 66 -6.02 13.54 -12.46
C ARG A 66 -6.12 12.04 -12.53
N HIS A 67 -6.41 11.55 -13.73
CA HIS A 67 -6.29 10.13 -14.05
C HIS A 67 -4.82 9.75 -14.21
N VAL A 68 -4.40 8.65 -13.58
CA VAL A 68 -3.03 8.13 -13.64
C VAL A 68 -3.05 6.65 -14.01
N ASP A 69 -2.12 6.27 -14.87
CA ASP A 69 -1.78 4.87 -15.15
C ASP A 69 -0.84 4.30 -14.07
N GLY A 70 -0.38 3.07 -14.25
CA GLY A 70 0.49 2.40 -13.29
C GLY A 70 1.83 3.10 -13.11
N GLU A 71 2.40 3.64 -14.17
CA GLU A 71 3.69 4.33 -14.12
C GLU A 71 3.59 5.65 -13.36
N ALA A 72 2.60 6.48 -13.69
CA ALA A 72 2.35 7.74 -12.99
C ALA A 72 1.97 7.52 -11.51
N ALA A 73 1.17 6.48 -11.20
CA ALA A 73 0.84 6.10 -9.83
C ALA A 73 2.08 5.68 -9.02
N LEU A 74 2.99 4.92 -9.65
CA LEU A 74 4.26 4.54 -9.02
C LEU A 74 5.14 5.75 -8.74
N ARG A 75 5.26 6.68 -9.68
CA ARG A 75 6.02 7.93 -9.52
C ARG A 75 5.44 8.77 -8.38
N TYR A 76 4.12 8.92 -8.33
CA TYR A 76 3.43 9.59 -7.23
C TYR A 76 3.77 8.98 -5.87
N ALA A 77 3.76 7.66 -5.76
CA ALA A 77 4.04 6.93 -4.53
C ALA A 77 5.53 6.96 -4.12
N ARG A 78 6.46 7.19 -5.04
CA ARG A 78 7.91 7.14 -4.79
C ARG A 78 8.54 8.47 -4.40
N MET A 79 7.96 9.59 -4.79
CA MET A 79 8.51 10.91 -4.48
C MET A 79 8.76 11.04 -2.98
N ARG A 80 9.91 11.61 -2.61
CA ARG A 80 10.33 11.75 -1.21
C ARG A 80 11.03 13.08 -0.93
N TYR A 81 11.94 13.50 -1.81
CA TYR A 81 12.89 14.56 -1.50
C TYR A 81 12.26 15.95 -1.51
N ASP A 82 11.25 16.18 -2.30
CA ASP A 82 10.53 17.46 -2.39
C ASP A 82 9.34 17.54 -1.41
N ASP A 83 9.16 16.51 -0.57
CA ASP A 83 8.11 16.50 0.44
C ASP A 83 8.60 17.12 1.75
N PRO A 84 7.92 18.14 2.29
CA PRO A 84 8.25 18.71 3.60
C PRO A 84 8.24 17.69 4.74
N GLU A 85 7.40 16.65 4.64
CA GLU A 85 7.33 15.55 5.61
C GLU A 85 8.32 14.40 5.29
N GLY A 86 9.08 14.50 4.20
CA GLY A 86 10.09 13.52 3.81
C GLY A 86 9.55 12.10 3.65
N ASP A 87 10.07 11.16 4.45
CA ASP A 87 9.66 9.76 4.39
C ASP A 87 8.22 9.51 4.84
N THR A 88 7.73 10.28 5.80
CA THR A 88 6.34 10.20 6.28
C THR A 88 5.35 10.58 5.17
N GLY A 89 5.62 11.65 4.43
CA GLY A 89 4.79 12.05 3.30
C GLY A 89 4.78 11.00 2.19
N ARG A 90 5.93 10.36 1.92
CA ARG A 90 5.98 9.22 0.99
C ARG A 90 5.08 8.07 1.47
N GLN A 91 5.12 7.71 2.74
CA GLN A 91 4.28 6.64 3.30
C GLN A 91 2.78 6.98 3.17
N LYS A 92 2.38 8.22 3.43
CA LYS A 92 1.01 8.69 3.23
C LYS A 92 0.54 8.55 1.78
N ARG A 93 1.40 8.91 0.80
CA ARG A 93 1.09 8.73 -0.62
C ARG A 93 0.98 7.26 -1.03
N GLN A 94 1.84 6.40 -0.50
CA GLN A 94 1.73 4.96 -0.73
C GLN A 94 0.41 4.39 -0.19
N GLN A 95 0.03 4.76 1.03
CA GLN A 95 -1.26 4.38 1.61
C GLN A 95 -2.43 4.89 0.76
N TYR A 96 -2.36 6.13 0.30
CA TYR A 96 -3.40 6.73 -0.55
C TYR A 96 -3.56 5.99 -1.89
N VAL A 97 -2.45 5.64 -2.56
CA VAL A 97 -2.50 4.84 -3.80
C VAL A 97 -3.11 3.46 -3.54
N ILE A 98 -2.71 2.79 -2.46
CA ILE A 98 -3.28 1.49 -2.06
C ILE A 98 -4.78 1.62 -1.79
N GLN A 99 -5.21 2.65 -1.06
CA GLN A 99 -6.62 2.91 -0.80
C GLN A 99 -7.40 3.06 -2.11
N LYS A 100 -6.94 3.91 -3.03
CA LYS A 100 -7.58 4.12 -4.34
C LYS A 100 -7.63 2.86 -5.19
N LEU A 101 -6.57 2.05 -5.15
CA LEU A 101 -6.53 0.76 -5.82
C LEU A 101 -7.57 -0.22 -5.23
N VAL A 102 -7.66 -0.31 -3.91
CA VAL A 102 -8.66 -1.15 -3.23
C VAL A 102 -10.09 -0.68 -3.57
N GLU A 103 -10.38 0.62 -3.47
CA GLU A 103 -11.65 1.21 -3.87
C GLU A 103 -12.03 0.79 -5.30
N LYS A 104 -11.08 0.83 -6.22
CA LYS A 104 -11.30 0.48 -7.63
C LYS A 104 -11.51 -1.03 -7.83
N LEU A 105 -10.69 -1.86 -7.18
CA LEU A 105 -10.83 -3.32 -7.21
C LEU A 105 -12.23 -3.76 -6.76
N LEU A 106 -12.79 -3.14 -5.73
CA LEU A 106 -14.13 -3.45 -5.23
C LEU A 106 -15.25 -3.14 -6.24
N THR A 107 -14.98 -2.34 -7.25
CA THR A 107 -15.96 -2.03 -8.31
C THR A 107 -15.97 -3.06 -9.43
N LEU A 108 -15.03 -4.02 -9.47
CA LEU A 108 -14.89 -4.94 -10.61
C LEU A 108 -16.08 -5.89 -10.83
N GLY A 109 -16.87 -6.16 -9.81
CA GLY A 109 -18.18 -6.84 -9.92
C GLY A 109 -18.18 -8.27 -10.50
N SER A 110 -17.01 -8.88 -10.77
CA SER A 110 -16.88 -10.19 -11.40
C SER A 110 -15.69 -10.98 -10.86
N VAL A 111 -15.92 -12.22 -10.48
CA VAL A 111 -14.89 -13.19 -10.04
C VAL A 111 -13.83 -13.37 -11.14
N THR A 112 -14.26 -13.49 -12.38
CA THR A 112 -13.38 -13.71 -13.54
C THR A 112 -12.34 -12.59 -13.71
N LYS A 113 -12.72 -11.33 -13.44
CA LYS A 113 -11.78 -10.21 -13.51
C LYS A 113 -10.67 -10.31 -12.44
N TYR A 114 -11.02 -10.75 -11.23
CA TYR A 114 -10.00 -10.99 -10.18
C TYR A 114 -9.05 -12.11 -10.58
N GLU A 115 -9.56 -13.20 -11.16
CA GLU A 115 -8.73 -14.32 -11.66
C GLU A 115 -7.76 -13.85 -12.74
N GLU A 116 -8.24 -13.10 -13.73
CA GLU A 116 -7.41 -12.53 -14.80
C GLU A 116 -6.31 -11.64 -14.27
N ILE A 117 -6.61 -10.74 -13.33
CA ILE A 117 -5.64 -9.84 -12.72
C ILE A 117 -4.57 -10.64 -11.96
N LEU A 118 -4.99 -11.55 -11.08
CA LEU A 118 -4.05 -12.35 -10.28
C LEU A 118 -3.18 -13.24 -11.17
N LYS A 119 -3.74 -13.84 -12.20
CA LYS A 119 -2.98 -14.66 -13.17
C LYS A 119 -1.97 -13.84 -13.95
N THR A 120 -2.35 -12.65 -14.39
CA THR A 120 -1.46 -11.77 -15.15
C THR A 120 -0.29 -11.28 -14.31
N LEU A 121 -0.49 -11.11 -13.01
CA LEU A 121 0.48 -10.54 -12.07
C LEU A 121 1.10 -11.57 -11.11
N GLU A 122 0.98 -12.87 -11.36
CA GLU A 122 1.40 -13.96 -10.46
C GLU A 122 2.86 -13.88 -10.02
N ASN A 123 3.75 -13.29 -10.82
CA ASN A 123 5.16 -13.13 -10.49
C ASN A 123 5.45 -11.89 -9.62
N SER A 124 4.56 -10.91 -9.62
CA SER A 124 4.75 -9.61 -8.98
C SER A 124 3.79 -9.34 -7.81
N VAL A 125 2.75 -10.18 -7.68
CA VAL A 125 1.76 -10.12 -6.60
C VAL A 125 1.65 -11.49 -5.95
N LYS A 126 1.86 -11.54 -4.63
CA LYS A 126 1.69 -12.77 -3.84
C LYS A 126 0.68 -12.53 -2.74
N THR A 127 -0.22 -13.48 -2.54
CA THR A 127 -1.23 -13.40 -1.50
C THR A 127 -1.69 -14.80 -1.07
N ASN A 128 -2.22 -14.92 0.14
CA ASN A 128 -2.97 -16.09 0.58
C ASN A 128 -4.50 -15.92 0.46
N PHE A 129 -4.97 -14.83 -0.11
CA PHE A 129 -6.38 -14.71 -0.49
C PHE A 129 -6.72 -15.67 -1.62
N THR A 130 -7.86 -16.36 -1.51
CA THR A 130 -8.48 -16.96 -2.68
C THR A 130 -9.31 -15.92 -3.44
N VAL A 131 -9.54 -16.15 -4.73
CA VAL A 131 -10.35 -15.24 -5.56
C VAL A 131 -11.77 -15.10 -5.01
N GLU A 132 -12.35 -16.21 -4.54
CA GLU A 132 -13.69 -16.23 -3.93
C GLU A 132 -13.74 -15.37 -2.67
N LYS A 133 -12.66 -15.42 -1.85
CA LYS A 133 -12.57 -14.62 -0.62
C LYS A 133 -12.46 -13.13 -0.93
N LEU A 134 -11.64 -12.75 -1.92
CA LEU A 134 -11.55 -11.37 -2.39
C LEU A 134 -12.91 -10.87 -2.89
N PHE A 135 -13.59 -11.67 -3.71
CA PHE A 135 -14.91 -11.33 -4.22
C PHE A 135 -15.96 -11.22 -3.10
N GLN A 136 -15.96 -12.16 -2.14
CA GLN A 136 -16.82 -12.10 -0.97
C GLN A 136 -16.61 -10.80 -0.17
N ILE A 137 -15.37 -10.42 0.10
CA ILE A 137 -15.03 -9.17 0.80
C ILE A 137 -15.56 -7.97 0.01
N ALA A 138 -15.32 -7.93 -1.30
CA ALA A 138 -15.81 -6.86 -2.16
C ALA A 138 -17.33 -6.70 -2.12
N GLN A 139 -18.06 -7.80 -1.95
CA GLN A 139 -19.53 -7.78 -1.87
C GLN A 139 -20.08 -7.42 -0.49
N THR A 140 -19.44 -7.94 0.57
CA THR A 140 -19.98 -7.84 1.94
C THR A 140 -19.43 -6.66 2.73
N GLN A 141 -18.24 -6.15 2.37
CA GLN A 141 -17.53 -5.10 3.12
C GLN A 141 -17.49 -3.75 2.39
N LYS A 142 -18.33 -3.58 1.38
CA LYS A 142 -18.35 -2.35 0.57
C LYS A 142 -18.60 -1.09 1.40
N GLU A 143 -19.45 -1.16 2.41
CA GLU A 143 -19.71 -0.05 3.32
C GLU A 143 -18.53 0.22 4.27
N ALA A 144 -17.89 -0.83 4.80
CA ALA A 144 -16.74 -0.69 5.68
C ALA A 144 -15.55 -0.01 4.98
N LEU A 145 -15.40 -0.26 3.67
CA LEU A 145 -14.32 0.33 2.87
C LEU A 145 -14.58 1.79 2.47
N GLN A 146 -15.79 2.31 2.66
CA GLN A 146 -16.09 3.74 2.55
C GLN A 146 -15.61 4.54 3.78
N HIS A 147 -15.35 3.85 4.89
CA HIS A 147 -14.84 4.42 6.14
C HIS A 147 -13.41 3.95 6.39
N PHE A 148 -12.52 4.27 5.45
CA PHE A 148 -11.09 3.94 5.59
C PHE A 148 -10.43 4.92 6.55
N GLU A 149 -10.05 4.44 7.72
CA GLU A 149 -9.24 5.19 8.68
C GLU A 149 -7.80 4.71 8.58
N SER A 150 -6.87 5.66 8.48
CA SER A 150 -5.44 5.39 8.49
C SER A 150 -4.83 5.90 9.78
N ASP A 151 -4.10 5.04 10.47
CA ASP A 151 -3.34 5.40 11.65
C ASP A 151 -1.84 5.20 11.41
N THR A 152 -1.03 5.99 12.09
CA THR A 152 0.43 5.94 11.98
C THR A 152 1.02 5.58 13.32
N ILE A 153 1.89 4.58 13.35
CA ILE A 153 2.65 4.21 14.55
C ILE A 153 3.76 5.24 14.74
N ASN A 154 3.76 5.92 15.87
CA ASN A 154 4.76 6.93 16.22
C ASN A 154 5.98 6.28 16.86
N GLY A 155 7.15 6.88 16.61
CA GLY A 155 8.42 6.42 17.17
C GLY A 155 9.54 7.37 16.85
N ASP A 156 10.71 7.09 17.40
CA ASP A 156 11.90 7.90 17.24
C ASP A 156 13.01 7.17 16.49
N GLY A 157 13.75 7.90 15.66
CA GLY A 157 14.95 7.38 15.03
C GLY A 157 16.10 7.23 16.03
N ALA A 158 16.73 6.06 16.07
CA ALA A 158 17.89 5.80 16.91
C ALA A 158 18.99 5.06 16.14
N MET A 159 20.26 5.40 16.46
CA MET A 159 21.43 4.66 15.98
C MET A 159 21.86 3.68 17.06
N ILE A 160 21.77 2.39 16.79
CA ILE A 160 22.18 1.31 17.70
C ILE A 160 23.27 0.48 17.00
N ASN A 161 24.47 0.47 17.55
CA ASN A 161 25.63 -0.22 16.97
C ASN A 161 25.90 0.15 15.50
N GLY A 162 25.72 1.42 15.13
CA GLY A 162 25.94 1.91 13.76
C GLY A 162 24.81 1.59 12.76
N ILE A 163 23.72 1.00 13.21
CA ILE A 163 22.55 0.70 12.40
C ILE A 163 21.39 1.61 12.84
N TYR A 164 20.70 2.19 11.86
CA TYR A 164 19.51 3.00 12.12
C TYR A 164 18.31 2.11 12.45
N TYR A 165 17.62 2.44 13.53
CA TYR A 165 16.34 1.85 13.95
C TYR A 165 15.29 2.93 14.14
N PHE A 166 14.06 2.60 13.81
CA PHE A 166 12.87 3.34 14.25
C PHE A 166 12.32 2.63 15.48
N VAL A 167 12.44 3.29 16.64
CA VAL A 167 12.09 2.72 17.94
C VAL A 167 10.67 3.14 18.30
N ILE A 168 9.80 2.16 18.52
CA ILE A 168 8.39 2.37 18.87
C ILE A 168 8.25 2.22 20.38
N PRO A 169 7.76 3.26 21.11
CA PRO A 169 7.50 3.17 22.54
C PRO A 169 6.45 2.11 22.88
N GLU A 170 6.56 1.47 24.05
CA GLU A 170 5.56 0.48 24.47
C GLU A 170 4.13 1.05 24.53
N ALA A 171 3.97 2.30 24.97
CA ALA A 171 2.67 2.97 25.01
C ALA A 171 2.00 3.07 23.61
N GLU A 172 2.79 3.16 22.56
CA GLU A 172 2.29 3.23 21.17
C GLU A 172 1.85 1.85 20.64
N LYS A 173 2.44 0.77 21.15
CA LYS A 173 2.09 -0.60 20.76
C LYS A 173 0.75 -1.08 21.32
N ILE A 174 0.28 -0.47 22.39
CA ILE A 174 -0.96 -0.85 23.09
C ILE A 174 -2.11 0.16 22.86
N ARG A 175 -1.88 1.18 22.05
CA ARG A 175 -2.88 2.13 21.59
C ARG A 175 -3.78 1.50 20.54
#